data_4a2f5b23a4926b98e56a4b6c5d09b69a
#
_entry.id   4a2f5b23a4926b98e56a4b6c5d09b69a
#
_cell.length_a   1.000
_cell.length_b   1.000
_cell.length_c   1.000
_cell.angle_alpha   90.00
_cell.angle_beta   90.00
_cell.angle_gamma   90.00
#
_symmetry.space_group_name_H-M   'P 1'
#
loop_
_entity.id
_entity.type
_entity.pdbx_description
1 polymer ?
#
loop_
_entity_poly.entity_id
_entity_poly.type
_entity_poly.pdbx_seq_one_letter_code
_entity_poly.pdbx_strand_id
1 'polypeptide(L)'
;MARYATTDLHGCLQSFRHLVENVLRLRPRDELYLLGDYVNKGPDSRGLLDYLMQLPQRGYQVQCLRGNHDQELFDAAQGRAHLAWSSQADRAMTLQIFGVQSVTDIPALYLQWLDALPYQLDIPGFTLVHAGYNFRLPPEQMRADWHTMLNIKQFTFDASRMQGRRLLHGHVPTPTAEVLQQVKKHAGAIGLDTGCVYRLNPELSHLAVLELDSFSLTLQPNIEPPYHIAHRQ
;
A
#
# COMPACT_ATOMS: atom_id res chain seq x y z
N MET A 1 0.51 20.88 11.03
CA MET A 1 0.32 19.42 11.04
C MET A 1 -0.33 19.10 9.71
N ALA A 2 0.33 18.32 8.89
CA ALA A 2 -0.18 17.88 7.61
C ALA A 2 -0.47 16.38 7.68
N ARG A 3 -1.44 15.89 6.88
CA ARG A 3 -1.83 14.49 6.81
C ARG A 3 -1.61 14.00 5.39
N TYR A 4 -0.84 12.92 5.24
CA TYR A 4 -0.47 12.36 3.95
C TYR A 4 -0.94 10.92 3.82
N ALA A 5 -1.37 10.50 2.62
CA ALA A 5 -1.69 9.12 2.31
C ALA A 5 -0.96 8.65 1.04
N THR A 6 -0.42 7.44 1.06
CA THR A 6 0.20 6.76 -0.08
C THR A 6 0.00 5.24 0.03
N THR A 7 0.35 4.48 -1.00
CA THR A 7 0.06 3.04 -1.06
C THR A 7 1.05 2.29 -1.97
N ASP A 8 1.00 0.95 -1.93
CA ASP A 8 1.65 0.03 -2.87
C ASP A 8 3.15 0.29 -3.07
N LEU A 9 3.88 0.21 -1.96
CA LEU A 9 5.32 0.49 -1.92
C LEU A 9 6.16 -0.66 -2.51
N HIS A 10 5.72 -1.90 -2.38
CA HIS A 10 6.31 -3.10 -2.97
C HIS A 10 7.85 -3.12 -2.92
N GLY A 11 8.45 -2.90 -1.76
CA GLY A 11 9.92 -2.91 -1.62
C GLY A 11 10.65 -1.76 -2.31
N CYS A 12 9.97 -0.71 -2.78
CA CYS A 12 10.59 0.50 -3.33
C CYS A 12 11.10 1.41 -2.21
N LEU A 13 12.07 0.91 -1.45
CA LEU A 13 12.62 1.58 -0.26
C LEU A 13 13.24 2.93 -0.56
N GLN A 14 14.06 3.04 -1.62
CA GLN A 14 14.79 4.28 -1.89
C GLN A 14 13.83 5.39 -2.30
N SER A 15 12.84 5.06 -3.14
CA SER A 15 11.80 5.99 -3.57
C SER A 15 10.95 6.47 -2.39
N PHE A 16 10.55 5.54 -1.51
CA PHE A 16 9.77 5.89 -0.33
C PHE A 16 10.58 6.71 0.68
N ARG A 17 11.83 6.33 0.95
CA ARG A 17 12.71 7.11 1.83
C ARG A 17 12.93 8.51 1.29
N HIS A 18 13.22 8.65 0.00
CA HIS A 18 13.40 9.96 -0.64
C HIS A 18 12.12 10.80 -0.52
N LEU A 19 10.96 10.19 -0.76
CA LEU A 19 9.66 10.83 -0.58
C LEU A 19 9.52 11.40 0.85
N VAL A 20 9.73 10.58 1.87
CA VAL A 20 9.55 10.96 3.28
C VAL A 20 10.55 12.03 3.72
N GLU A 21 11.83 11.83 3.41
CA GLU A 21 12.93 12.64 3.96
C GLU A 21 13.22 13.91 3.14
N ASN A 22 13.07 13.87 1.82
CA ASN A 22 13.48 14.94 0.92
C ASN A 22 12.31 15.72 0.31
N VAL A 23 11.27 15.02 -0.12
CA VAL A 23 10.12 15.64 -0.81
C VAL A 23 9.13 16.20 0.21
N LEU A 24 8.56 15.35 1.06
CA LEU A 24 7.61 15.75 2.09
C LEU A 24 8.31 16.46 3.26
N ARG A 25 9.56 16.08 3.53
CA ARG A 25 10.30 16.52 4.73
C ARG A 25 9.43 16.31 5.97
N LEU A 26 8.92 15.07 6.08
CA LEU A 26 7.96 14.69 7.10
C LEU A 26 8.46 15.08 8.49
N ARG A 27 7.59 15.66 9.29
CA ARG A 27 7.91 16.11 10.65
C ARG A 27 7.19 15.22 11.67
N PRO A 28 7.70 15.09 12.91
CA PRO A 28 7.06 14.29 13.96
C PRO A 28 5.58 14.61 14.22
N ARG A 29 5.15 15.84 13.94
CA ARG A 29 3.77 16.30 14.12
C ARG A 29 2.85 16.00 12.94
N ASP A 30 3.41 15.58 11.80
CA ASP A 30 2.65 15.24 10.59
C ASP A 30 2.24 13.76 10.65
N GLU A 31 1.12 13.41 10.04
CA GLU A 31 0.60 12.05 10.01
C GLU A 31 0.79 11.44 8.61
N LEU A 32 1.27 10.20 8.57
CA LEU A 32 1.46 9.45 7.33
C LEU A 32 0.65 8.16 7.38
N TYR A 33 -0.21 7.97 6.39
CA TYR A 33 -1.05 6.80 6.22
C TYR A 33 -0.59 5.98 5.02
N LEU A 34 -0.35 4.69 5.23
CA LEU A 34 0.10 3.75 4.21
C LEU A 34 -0.96 2.67 4.03
N LEU A 35 -1.45 2.48 2.79
CA LEU A 35 -2.64 1.69 2.54
C LEU A 35 -2.34 0.22 2.16
N GLY A 36 -1.14 -0.29 2.46
CA GLY A 36 -0.76 -1.68 2.25
C GLY A 36 0.21 -1.92 1.10
N ASP A 37 0.49 -3.21 0.87
CA ASP A 37 1.40 -3.75 -0.13
C ASP A 37 2.85 -3.25 0.01
N TYR A 38 3.49 -3.69 1.09
CA TYR A 38 4.89 -3.35 1.39
C TYR A 38 5.87 -4.35 0.78
N VAL A 39 5.44 -5.61 0.60
CA VAL A 39 6.30 -6.71 0.18
C VAL A 39 6.06 -7.13 -1.27
N ASN A 40 6.94 -7.97 -1.76
CA ASN A 40 6.94 -8.55 -3.10
C ASN A 40 7.20 -7.54 -4.23
N LYS A 41 7.46 -8.04 -5.44
CA LYS A 41 7.67 -7.34 -6.72
C LYS A 41 8.92 -6.44 -6.78
N GLY A 42 9.16 -5.61 -5.78
CA GLY A 42 10.25 -4.64 -5.79
C GLY A 42 11.52 -5.12 -5.10
N PRO A 43 12.59 -4.32 -5.15
CA PRO A 43 13.95 -4.81 -4.89
C PRO A 43 14.30 -4.98 -3.41
N ASP A 44 13.58 -4.35 -2.47
CA ASP A 44 13.98 -4.37 -1.06
C ASP A 44 12.80 -4.36 -0.08
N SER A 45 12.02 -5.46 -0.09
CA SER A 45 10.90 -5.64 0.86
C SER A 45 11.37 -5.63 2.32
N ARG A 46 12.52 -6.27 2.63
CA ARG A 46 13.05 -6.34 3.99
C ARG A 46 13.46 -4.96 4.50
N GLY A 47 14.29 -4.26 3.74
CA GLY A 47 14.74 -2.91 4.13
C GLY A 47 13.58 -1.92 4.24
N LEU A 48 12.52 -2.08 3.41
CA LEU A 48 11.31 -1.27 3.53
C LEU A 48 10.58 -1.54 4.84
N LEU A 49 10.38 -2.80 5.22
CA LEU A 49 9.76 -3.16 6.51
C LEU A 49 10.59 -2.64 7.68
N ASP A 50 11.93 -2.80 7.65
CA ASP A 50 12.83 -2.25 8.67
C ASP A 50 12.65 -0.73 8.81
N TYR A 51 12.59 -0.01 7.70
CA TYR A 51 12.40 1.44 7.69
C TYR A 51 11.03 1.84 8.26
N LEU A 52 9.95 1.16 7.86
CA LEU A 52 8.59 1.42 8.36
C LEU A 52 8.48 1.21 9.86
N MET A 53 9.04 0.12 10.38
CA MET A 53 9.05 -0.17 11.83
C MET A 53 9.89 0.82 12.64
N GLN A 54 10.92 1.43 12.03
CA GLN A 54 11.75 2.44 12.69
C GLN A 54 11.10 3.83 12.75
N LEU A 55 10.20 4.17 11.81
CA LEU A 55 9.60 5.51 11.77
C LEU A 55 8.88 5.89 13.08
N PRO A 56 8.03 5.06 13.69
CA PRO A 56 7.42 5.39 14.99
C PRO A 56 8.45 5.51 16.11
N GLN A 57 9.52 4.70 16.11
CA GLN A 57 10.60 4.77 17.09
C GLN A 57 11.38 6.09 16.99
N ARG A 58 11.43 6.69 15.79
CA ARG A 58 12.01 8.02 15.53
C ARG A 58 11.03 9.17 15.81
N GLY A 59 9.84 8.87 16.35
CA GLY A 59 8.82 9.85 16.75
C GLY A 59 7.87 10.28 15.64
N TYR A 60 7.90 9.63 14.45
CA TYR A 60 6.94 9.91 13.37
C TYR A 60 5.58 9.24 13.62
N GLN A 61 4.50 9.92 13.25
CA GLN A 61 3.13 9.39 13.32
C GLN A 61 2.81 8.66 12.01
N VAL A 62 3.00 7.35 12.01
CA VAL A 62 2.76 6.50 10.83
C VAL A 62 1.75 5.43 11.16
N GLN A 63 0.73 5.29 10.33
CA GLN A 63 -0.28 4.25 10.41
C GLN A 63 -0.31 3.46 9.12
N CYS A 64 -0.16 2.14 9.25
CA CYS A 64 -0.07 1.20 8.12
C CYS A 64 -1.29 0.30 8.10
N LEU A 65 -1.91 0.12 6.92
CA LEU A 65 -2.91 -0.90 6.66
C LEU A 65 -2.26 -2.15 6.06
N ARG A 66 -2.99 -3.26 6.09
CA ARG A 66 -2.58 -4.50 5.42
C ARG A 66 -3.00 -4.47 3.96
N GLY A 67 -2.08 -4.85 3.04
CA GLY A 67 -2.36 -5.14 1.64
C GLY A 67 -2.51 -6.64 1.38
N ASN A 68 -2.93 -7.00 0.17
CA ASN A 68 -3.09 -8.41 -0.18
C ASN A 68 -1.74 -9.14 -0.28
N HIS A 69 -0.67 -8.50 -0.76
CA HIS A 69 0.66 -9.10 -0.79
C HIS A 69 1.23 -9.33 0.61
N ASP A 70 0.90 -8.46 1.57
CA ASP A 70 1.27 -8.59 2.97
C ASP A 70 0.54 -9.78 3.61
N GLN A 71 -0.77 -9.94 3.33
CA GLN A 71 -1.58 -11.07 3.77
C GLN A 71 -1.11 -12.38 3.13
N GLU A 72 -0.82 -12.39 1.82
CA GLU A 72 -0.31 -13.57 1.11
C GLU A 72 1.00 -14.07 1.70
N LEU A 73 1.94 -13.17 2.01
CA LEU A 73 3.22 -13.52 2.65
C LEU A 73 2.99 -14.13 4.04
N PHE A 74 2.15 -13.48 4.85
CA PHE A 74 1.81 -13.98 6.18
C PHE A 74 1.14 -15.35 6.13
N ASP A 75 0.16 -15.57 5.25
CA ASP A 75 -0.54 -16.85 5.11
C ASP A 75 0.39 -17.97 4.63
N ALA A 76 1.29 -17.66 3.71
CA ALA A 76 2.29 -18.63 3.25
C ALA A 76 3.23 -19.06 4.39
N ALA A 77 3.67 -18.11 5.23
CA ALA A 77 4.52 -18.40 6.38
C ALA A 77 3.79 -19.23 7.45
N GLN A 78 2.46 -19.14 7.53
CA GLN A 78 1.61 -19.96 8.42
C GLN A 78 1.22 -21.32 7.81
N GLY A 79 1.78 -21.69 6.66
CA GLY A 79 1.44 -22.94 5.97
C GLY A 79 0.06 -22.96 5.31
N ARG A 80 -0.61 -21.82 5.19
CA ARG A 80 -1.91 -21.68 4.51
C ARG A 80 -1.76 -21.52 2.99
N ALA A 81 -0.83 -22.24 2.41
CA ALA A 81 -0.33 -22.12 1.03
C ALA A 81 -1.31 -22.52 -0.09
N HIS A 82 -2.56 -22.86 0.21
CA HIS A 82 -3.59 -23.06 -0.80
C HIS A 82 -4.04 -21.73 -1.46
N LEU A 83 -3.69 -20.61 -0.87
CA LEU A 83 -3.77 -19.31 -1.46
C LEU A 83 -2.45 -19.05 -2.20
N ALA A 84 -2.50 -18.98 -3.52
CA ALA A 84 -1.30 -18.79 -4.33
C ALA A 84 -0.57 -17.52 -3.93
N TRP A 85 0.50 -17.66 -3.13
CA TRP A 85 1.38 -16.55 -2.82
C TRP A 85 2.12 -16.12 -4.07
N SER A 86 1.70 -15.02 -4.66
CA SER A 86 2.36 -14.33 -5.76
C SER A 86 2.87 -15.24 -6.91
N SER A 87 3.63 -14.73 -7.86
CA SER A 87 4.31 -15.55 -8.86
C SER A 87 5.48 -16.32 -8.24
N GLN A 88 5.90 -17.41 -8.89
CA GLN A 88 7.10 -18.16 -8.46
C GLN A 88 8.35 -17.27 -8.41
N ALA A 89 8.47 -16.35 -9.35
CA ALA A 89 9.62 -15.43 -9.42
C ALA A 89 9.57 -14.36 -8.32
N ASP A 90 8.40 -13.79 -8.01
CA ASP A 90 8.24 -12.87 -6.87
C ASP A 90 8.56 -13.56 -5.55
N ARG A 91 8.14 -14.83 -5.41
CA ARG A 91 8.48 -15.65 -4.24
C ARG A 91 9.98 -15.83 -4.11
N ALA A 92 10.65 -16.26 -5.16
CA ALA A 92 12.10 -16.48 -5.15
C ALA A 92 12.85 -15.20 -4.79
N MET A 93 12.46 -14.06 -5.39
CA MET A 93 13.06 -12.77 -5.10
C MET A 93 12.82 -12.34 -3.63
N THR A 94 11.60 -12.52 -3.11
CA THR A 94 11.29 -12.17 -1.73
C THR A 94 12.13 -13.01 -0.75
N LEU A 95 12.24 -14.32 -0.95
CA LEU A 95 13.08 -15.18 -0.12
C LEU A 95 14.55 -14.76 -0.18
N GLN A 96 15.05 -14.43 -1.36
CA GLN A 96 16.41 -13.92 -1.54
C GLN A 96 16.64 -12.61 -0.78
N ILE A 97 15.70 -11.66 -0.83
CA ILE A 97 15.77 -10.37 -0.10
C ILE A 97 15.80 -10.59 1.41
N PHE A 98 15.02 -11.54 1.91
CA PHE A 98 15.07 -11.90 3.34
C PHE A 98 16.30 -12.75 3.72
N GLY A 99 17.04 -13.29 2.73
CA GLY A 99 18.20 -14.15 2.96
C GLY A 99 17.83 -15.53 3.51
N VAL A 100 16.66 -16.07 3.14
CA VAL A 100 16.12 -17.33 3.65
C VAL A 100 15.82 -18.31 2.51
N GLN A 101 15.72 -19.60 2.82
CA GLN A 101 15.41 -20.64 1.84
C GLN A 101 13.92 -20.98 1.80
N SER A 102 13.21 -20.77 2.90
CA SER A 102 11.78 -21.01 3.02
C SER A 102 11.07 -19.78 3.59
N VAL A 103 9.81 -19.62 3.24
CA VAL A 103 8.95 -18.56 3.81
C VAL A 103 8.77 -18.71 5.33
N THR A 104 8.84 -19.94 5.83
CA THR A 104 8.79 -20.26 7.28
C THR A 104 10.01 -19.77 8.04
N ASP A 105 11.11 -19.47 7.34
CA ASP A 105 12.36 -18.98 7.94
C ASP A 105 12.41 -17.45 8.01
N ILE A 106 11.40 -16.75 7.47
CA ILE A 106 11.28 -15.30 7.61
C ILE A 106 11.16 -14.96 9.09
N PRO A 107 12.00 -14.04 9.61
CA PRO A 107 12.00 -13.72 11.03
C PRO A 107 10.60 -13.32 11.55
N ALA A 108 10.22 -13.89 12.70
CA ALA A 108 8.90 -13.70 13.31
C ALA A 108 8.53 -12.22 13.53
N LEU A 109 9.52 -11.36 13.73
CA LEU A 109 9.32 -9.92 13.85
C LEU A 109 8.51 -9.32 12.68
N TYR A 110 8.86 -9.65 11.45
CA TYR A 110 8.17 -9.14 10.26
C TYR A 110 6.75 -9.73 10.15
N LEU A 111 6.61 -11.03 10.41
CA LEU A 111 5.31 -11.70 10.35
C LEU A 111 4.35 -11.17 11.41
N GLN A 112 4.83 -10.93 12.63
CA GLN A 112 4.04 -10.33 13.71
C GLN A 112 3.65 -8.89 13.39
N TRP A 113 4.54 -8.11 12.80
CA TRP A 113 4.23 -6.75 12.36
C TRP A 113 3.14 -6.76 11.28
N LEU A 114 3.26 -7.60 10.25
CA LEU A 114 2.24 -7.74 9.21
C LEU A 114 0.90 -8.20 9.79
N ASP A 115 0.90 -9.13 10.75
CA ASP A 115 -0.33 -9.65 11.38
C ASP A 115 -1.05 -8.58 12.23
N ALA A 116 -0.33 -7.64 12.79
CA ALA A 116 -0.90 -6.55 13.57
C ALA A 116 -1.57 -5.45 12.74
N LEU A 117 -1.37 -5.44 11.40
CA LEU A 117 -1.90 -4.38 10.54
C LEU A 117 -3.43 -4.47 10.39
N PRO A 118 -4.18 -3.37 10.59
CA PRO A 118 -5.61 -3.32 10.34
C PRO A 118 -5.93 -3.36 8.84
N TYR A 119 -7.16 -3.76 8.50
CA TYR A 119 -7.65 -3.81 7.12
C TYR A 119 -8.25 -2.49 6.64
N GLN A 120 -8.69 -1.65 7.55
CA GLN A 120 -9.30 -0.35 7.28
C GLN A 120 -9.04 0.62 8.41
N LEU A 121 -9.12 1.91 8.11
CA LEU A 121 -9.00 2.99 9.09
C LEU A 121 -9.94 4.14 8.74
N ASP A 122 -10.73 4.59 9.69
CA ASP A 122 -11.52 5.83 9.57
C ASP A 122 -10.77 6.98 10.20
N ILE A 123 -10.59 8.04 9.43
CA ILE A 123 -9.99 9.30 9.89
C ILE A 123 -10.90 10.47 9.52
N PRO A 124 -10.72 11.66 10.07
CA PRO A 124 -11.56 12.81 9.71
C PRO A 124 -11.57 13.07 8.21
N GLY A 125 -12.77 12.93 7.59
CA GLY A 125 -13.01 13.14 6.16
C GLY A 125 -12.76 11.95 5.24
N PHE A 126 -12.12 10.87 5.72
CA PHE A 126 -11.72 9.74 4.88
C PHE A 126 -11.92 8.38 5.56
N THR A 127 -12.17 7.38 4.74
CA THR A 127 -11.96 5.96 5.07
C THR A 127 -10.83 5.44 4.19
N LEU A 128 -9.86 4.79 4.80
CA LEU A 128 -8.70 4.21 4.15
C LEU A 128 -8.86 2.70 4.11
N VAL A 129 -8.60 2.09 2.96
CA VAL A 129 -8.65 0.64 2.75
C VAL A 129 -7.67 0.27 1.64
N HIS A 130 -7.15 -0.96 1.62
CA HIS A 130 -6.16 -1.32 0.59
C HIS A 130 -6.77 -1.33 -0.82
N ALA A 131 -7.79 -2.16 -1.10
CA ALA A 131 -8.34 -2.28 -2.45
C ALA A 131 -9.72 -1.62 -2.62
N GLY A 132 -10.60 -1.71 -1.64
CA GLY A 132 -11.94 -1.13 -1.73
C GLY A 132 -13.00 -1.92 -0.97
N TYR A 133 -14.27 -1.63 -1.28
CA TYR A 133 -15.41 -2.27 -0.65
C TYR A 133 -16.37 -2.90 -1.66
N ASN A 134 -17.03 -3.98 -1.24
CA ASN A 134 -18.23 -4.47 -1.93
C ASN A 134 -19.45 -3.64 -1.52
N PHE A 135 -19.71 -2.55 -2.21
CA PHE A 135 -20.83 -1.65 -1.94
C PHE A 135 -22.22 -2.29 -2.17
N ARG A 136 -22.30 -3.54 -2.66
CA ARG A 136 -23.57 -4.28 -2.78
C ARG A 136 -24.02 -4.88 -1.45
N LEU A 137 -23.08 -5.06 -0.50
CA LEU A 137 -23.36 -5.59 0.84
C LEU A 137 -23.97 -4.51 1.76
N PRO A 138 -24.77 -4.88 2.77
CA PRO A 138 -25.12 -3.98 3.86
C PRO A 138 -23.88 -3.39 4.54
N PRO A 139 -23.95 -2.18 5.12
CA PRO A 139 -22.76 -1.48 5.66
C PRO A 139 -21.94 -2.30 6.66
N GLU A 140 -22.58 -3.04 7.57
CA GLU A 140 -21.88 -3.88 8.55
C GLU A 140 -21.14 -5.03 7.90
N GLN A 141 -21.78 -5.74 6.95
CA GLN A 141 -21.14 -6.83 6.21
C GLN A 141 -20.03 -6.31 5.29
N MET A 142 -20.25 -5.18 4.63
CA MET A 142 -19.25 -4.50 3.81
C MET A 142 -17.97 -4.21 4.62
N ARG A 143 -18.13 -3.72 5.84
CA ARG A 143 -17.01 -3.38 6.73
C ARG A 143 -16.39 -4.59 7.46
N ALA A 144 -17.03 -5.75 7.42
CA ALA A 144 -16.51 -7.00 7.94
C ALA A 144 -15.82 -7.88 6.87
N ASP A 145 -16.03 -7.58 5.59
CA ASP A 145 -15.49 -8.34 4.45
C ASP A 145 -14.04 -7.96 4.14
N TRP A 146 -13.13 -8.35 5.06
CA TRP A 146 -11.70 -8.06 4.91
C TRP A 146 -11.09 -8.65 3.63
N HIS A 147 -11.63 -9.78 3.14
CA HIS A 147 -11.14 -10.39 1.91
C HIS A 147 -11.39 -9.48 0.69
N THR A 148 -12.57 -8.88 0.60
CA THR A 148 -12.87 -7.90 -0.44
C THR A 148 -12.02 -6.63 -0.27
N MET A 149 -11.82 -6.16 0.96
CA MET A 149 -10.96 -4.98 1.22
C MET A 149 -9.54 -5.14 0.69
N LEU A 150 -9.04 -6.37 0.63
CA LEU A 150 -7.70 -6.68 0.13
C LEU A 150 -7.64 -6.95 -1.37
N ASN A 151 -8.75 -7.38 -2.02
CA ASN A 151 -8.63 -8.04 -3.32
C ASN A 151 -9.54 -7.50 -4.41
N ILE A 152 -10.51 -6.64 -4.08
CA ILE A 152 -11.48 -6.15 -5.08
C ILE A 152 -10.79 -5.24 -6.10
N LYS A 153 -10.96 -5.57 -7.39
CA LYS A 153 -10.35 -4.79 -8.48
C LYS A 153 -11.28 -3.73 -9.06
N GLN A 154 -12.58 -3.92 -8.93
CA GLN A 154 -13.57 -2.99 -9.45
C GLN A 154 -14.78 -2.92 -8.53
N PHE A 155 -15.25 -1.71 -8.27
CA PHE A 155 -16.47 -1.47 -7.50
C PHE A 155 -17.16 -0.19 -8.00
N THR A 156 -18.45 -0.09 -7.75
CA THR A 156 -19.18 1.16 -7.94
C THR A 156 -19.30 1.86 -6.59
N PHE A 157 -18.70 3.02 -6.47
CA PHE A 157 -18.70 3.80 -5.23
C PHE A 157 -20.12 4.28 -4.89
N ASP A 158 -20.53 4.08 -3.63
CA ASP A 158 -21.81 4.54 -3.10
C ASP A 158 -21.57 5.47 -1.90
N ALA A 159 -21.70 6.77 -2.15
CA ALA A 159 -21.48 7.82 -1.14
C ALA A 159 -22.43 7.70 0.07
N SER A 160 -23.65 7.15 -0.12
CA SER A 160 -24.63 7.00 0.96
C SER A 160 -24.15 6.06 2.08
N ARG A 161 -23.22 5.16 1.76
CA ARG A 161 -22.64 4.17 2.70
C ARG A 161 -21.38 4.67 3.40
N MET A 162 -20.87 5.85 3.04
CA MET A 162 -19.59 6.36 3.52
C MET A 162 -19.71 7.39 4.64
N GLN A 163 -20.93 7.72 5.08
CA GLN A 163 -21.17 8.68 6.19
C GLN A 163 -20.45 10.03 5.96
N GLY A 164 -20.43 10.52 4.72
CA GLY A 164 -19.79 11.76 4.34
C GLY A 164 -18.27 11.69 4.14
N ARG A 165 -17.65 10.52 4.32
CA ARG A 165 -16.21 10.32 4.08
C ARG A 165 -15.91 9.95 2.63
N ARG A 166 -14.73 10.29 2.16
CA ARG A 166 -14.18 9.78 0.91
C ARG A 166 -13.45 8.46 1.15
N LEU A 167 -13.42 7.61 0.14
CA LEU A 167 -12.63 6.39 0.14
C LEU A 167 -11.27 6.65 -0.50
N LEU A 168 -10.18 6.32 0.19
CA LEU A 168 -8.85 6.24 -0.40
C LEU A 168 -8.42 4.78 -0.45
N HIS A 169 -7.87 4.37 -1.60
CA HIS A 169 -7.44 2.99 -1.83
C HIS A 169 -6.22 2.91 -2.76
N GLY A 170 -5.67 1.72 -2.92
CA GLY A 170 -4.59 1.35 -3.83
C GLY A 170 -4.93 0.11 -4.64
N HIS A 171 -4.01 -0.87 -4.68
CA HIS A 171 -4.15 -2.21 -5.20
C HIS A 171 -4.18 -2.34 -6.74
N VAL A 172 -4.88 -1.48 -7.44
CA VAL A 172 -4.97 -1.52 -8.90
C VAL A 172 -4.15 -0.39 -9.49
N PRO A 173 -3.00 -0.71 -10.11
CA PRO A 173 -2.15 0.32 -10.72
C PRO A 173 -2.95 1.15 -11.73
N THR A 174 -2.98 2.44 -11.50
CA THR A 174 -3.77 3.42 -12.25
C THR A 174 -2.83 4.46 -12.86
N PRO A 175 -2.98 4.82 -14.15
CA PRO A 175 -2.18 5.86 -14.77
C PRO A 175 -2.17 7.16 -13.97
N THR A 176 -0.99 7.78 -13.84
CA THR A 176 -0.83 9.03 -13.05
C THR A 176 -1.78 10.14 -13.48
N ALA A 177 -2.07 10.25 -14.78
CA ALA A 177 -3.02 11.23 -15.32
C ALA A 177 -4.46 11.00 -14.82
N GLU A 178 -4.86 9.75 -14.64
CA GLU A 178 -6.18 9.40 -14.12
C GLU A 178 -6.29 9.72 -12.62
N VAL A 179 -5.27 9.37 -11.83
CA VAL A 179 -5.21 9.73 -10.39
C VAL A 179 -5.28 11.25 -10.21
N LEU A 180 -4.54 12.01 -11.02
CA LEU A 180 -4.62 13.48 -11.04
C LEU A 180 -6.04 13.98 -11.33
N GLN A 181 -6.77 13.34 -12.24
CA GLN A 181 -8.16 13.72 -12.53
C GLN A 181 -9.10 13.41 -11.36
N GLN A 182 -8.95 12.24 -10.71
CA GLN A 182 -9.74 11.87 -9.53
C GLN A 182 -9.55 12.89 -8.41
N VAL A 183 -8.32 13.29 -8.14
CA VAL A 183 -8.00 14.31 -7.13
C VAL A 183 -8.57 15.67 -7.50
N LYS A 184 -8.36 16.15 -8.74
CA LYS A 184 -8.90 17.46 -9.21
C LYS A 184 -10.42 17.53 -9.14
N LYS A 185 -11.12 16.41 -9.39
CA LYS A 185 -12.59 16.34 -9.32
C LYS A 185 -13.09 16.13 -7.89
N HIS A 186 -12.22 16.02 -6.89
CA HIS A 186 -12.56 15.64 -5.53
C HIS A 186 -13.47 14.41 -5.49
N ALA A 187 -13.08 13.36 -6.23
CA ALA A 187 -13.86 12.13 -6.37
C ALA A 187 -14.20 11.52 -5.00
N GLY A 188 -15.33 10.83 -4.92
CA GLY A 188 -15.76 10.15 -3.70
C GLY A 188 -14.89 8.95 -3.35
N ALA A 189 -14.32 8.27 -4.37
CA ALA A 189 -13.27 7.27 -4.22
C ALA A 189 -12.06 7.70 -5.04
N ILE A 190 -10.85 7.57 -4.47
CA ILE A 190 -9.57 7.95 -5.09
C ILE A 190 -8.60 6.79 -4.95
N GLY A 191 -8.16 6.24 -6.08
CA GLY A 191 -7.11 5.25 -6.13
C GLY A 191 -5.74 5.93 -6.19
N LEU A 192 -4.86 5.62 -5.23
CA LEU A 192 -3.53 6.24 -5.12
C LEU A 192 -2.41 5.35 -5.69
N ASP A 193 -2.69 4.10 -6.09
CA ASP A 193 -1.66 3.23 -6.66
C ASP A 193 -1.30 3.70 -8.08
N THR A 194 -0.18 4.35 -8.21
CA THR A 194 0.42 4.76 -9.49
C THR A 194 1.53 3.83 -9.94
N GLY A 195 1.55 2.60 -9.42
CA GLY A 195 2.41 1.52 -9.87
C GLY A 195 3.89 1.82 -9.74
N CYS A 196 4.35 2.33 -8.61
CA CYS A 196 5.74 2.70 -8.38
C CYS A 196 6.69 1.58 -8.81
N VAL A 197 6.38 0.34 -8.47
CA VAL A 197 7.21 -0.82 -8.78
C VAL A 197 7.40 -1.05 -10.29
N TYR A 198 6.50 -0.59 -11.14
CA TYR A 198 6.55 -0.79 -12.60
C TYR A 198 7.42 0.28 -13.30
N ARG A 199 8.70 0.37 -12.91
CA ARG A 199 9.65 1.43 -13.29
C ARG A 199 9.82 1.68 -14.79
N LEU A 200 9.51 0.71 -15.65
CA LEU A 200 9.63 0.82 -17.11
C LEU A 200 8.33 1.25 -17.79
N ASN A 201 7.25 1.40 -17.04
CA ASN A 201 5.97 1.85 -17.58
C ASN A 201 5.85 3.38 -17.43
N PRO A 202 5.83 4.15 -18.53
CA PRO A 202 5.82 5.62 -18.46
C PRO A 202 4.53 6.22 -17.90
N GLU A 203 3.42 5.47 -17.92
CA GLU A 203 2.13 5.92 -17.38
C GLU A 203 2.02 5.68 -15.86
N LEU A 204 2.86 4.78 -15.35
CA LEU A 204 2.96 4.37 -13.95
C LEU A 204 4.29 4.86 -13.34
N SER A 205 4.95 4.02 -12.54
CA SER A 205 6.34 4.25 -12.08
C SER A 205 6.50 5.40 -11.06
N HIS A 206 5.43 5.73 -10.34
CA HIS A 206 5.47 6.77 -9.31
C HIS A 206 4.85 6.27 -8.00
N LEU A 207 5.28 6.86 -6.87
CA LEU A 207 4.50 6.89 -5.64
C LEU A 207 3.66 8.16 -5.64
N ALA A 208 2.34 7.99 -5.65
CA ALA A 208 1.43 9.12 -5.47
C ALA A 208 1.17 9.34 -3.98
N VAL A 209 1.31 10.57 -3.54
CA VAL A 209 1.01 10.98 -2.18
C VAL A 209 -0.02 12.10 -2.19
N LEU A 210 -1.13 11.88 -1.53
CA LEU A 210 -2.16 12.88 -1.33
C LEU A 210 -1.98 13.55 0.04
N GLU A 211 -1.82 14.87 0.05
CA GLU A 211 -2.01 15.66 1.25
C GLU A 211 -3.51 15.85 1.49
N LEU A 212 -4.03 15.32 2.58
CA LEU A 212 -5.46 15.16 2.81
C LEU A 212 -6.19 16.48 3.09
N ASP A 213 -5.48 17.45 3.64
CA ASP A 213 -6.07 18.73 4.05
C ASP A 213 -6.13 19.72 2.89
N SER A 214 -5.09 19.80 2.07
CA SER A 214 -5.01 20.68 0.90
C SER A 214 -5.51 20.03 -0.39
N PHE A 215 -5.67 18.70 -0.40
CA PHE A 215 -5.94 17.91 -1.61
C PHE A 215 -4.84 18.03 -2.68
N SER A 216 -3.60 18.30 -2.25
CA SER A 216 -2.45 18.39 -3.13
C SER A 216 -1.86 17.01 -3.38
N LEU A 217 -1.68 16.64 -4.66
CA LEU A 217 -1.06 15.39 -5.06
C LEU A 217 0.41 15.61 -5.43
N THR A 218 1.30 14.86 -4.80
CA THR A 218 2.71 14.78 -5.13
C THR A 218 3.00 13.43 -5.80
N LEU A 219 3.78 13.43 -6.86
CA LEU A 219 4.24 12.23 -7.56
C LEU A 219 5.76 12.11 -7.39
N GLN A 220 6.20 11.05 -6.69
CA GLN A 220 7.60 10.69 -6.54
C GLN A 220 7.95 9.61 -7.57
N PRO A 221 8.81 9.89 -8.57
CA PRO A 221 9.27 8.86 -9.50
C PRO A 221 9.98 7.72 -8.79
N ASN A 222 9.92 6.53 -9.38
CA ASN A 222 10.74 5.40 -8.94
C ASN A 222 12.23 5.73 -9.17
N ILE A 223 13.03 5.71 -8.10
CA ILE A 223 14.48 5.93 -8.12
C ILE A 223 15.27 4.69 -7.67
N GLU A 224 14.59 3.54 -7.62
CA GLU A 224 15.28 2.29 -7.28
C GLU A 224 16.37 1.94 -8.32
N PRO A 225 17.46 1.27 -7.92
CA PRO A 225 18.38 0.68 -8.87
C PRO A 225 17.64 -0.29 -9.82
N PRO A 226 18.21 -0.60 -10.99
CA PRO A 226 17.57 -1.55 -11.92
C PRO A 226 17.24 -2.90 -11.25
N TYR A 227 15.99 -3.35 -11.42
CA TYR A 227 15.50 -4.66 -10.97
C TYR A 227 14.54 -5.23 -12.01
N HIS A 228 14.30 -6.53 -11.95
CA HIS A 228 13.35 -7.22 -12.79
C HIS A 228 12.06 -7.49 -12.02
N ILE A 229 10.93 -7.17 -12.63
CA ILE A 229 9.62 -7.60 -12.13
C ILE A 229 9.23 -8.83 -12.93
N ALA A 230 8.83 -9.89 -12.25
CA ALA A 230 8.22 -11.02 -12.90
C ALA A 230 6.86 -10.59 -13.46
N HIS A 231 6.75 -10.50 -14.78
CA HIS A 231 5.45 -10.29 -15.42
C HIS A 231 4.56 -11.51 -15.13
N ARG A 232 3.37 -11.31 -14.62
CA ARG A 232 2.33 -12.34 -14.68
C ARG A 232 2.07 -12.61 -16.15
N GLN A 233 2.44 -13.83 -16.63
CA GLN A 233 1.92 -14.36 -17.88
C GLN A 233 0.45 -14.65 -17.76
#